data_dad3673b69e026d6969c368b810bc3c1
#
_entry.id   dad3673b69e026d6969c368b810bc3c1
#
_cell.length_a   1.000
_cell.length_b   1.000
_cell.length_c   1.000
_cell.angle_alpha   90.00
_cell.angle_beta   90.00
_cell.angle_gamma   90.00
#
_symmetry.space_group_name_H-M   'P 1'
#
loop_
_entity.id
_entity.type
_entity.pdbx_description
1 polymer ?
#
loop_
_entity_poly.entity_id
_entity_poly.type
_entity_poly.pdbx_seq_one_letter_code
_entity_poly.pdbx_strand_id
1 'polypeptide(L)'
;MGNVLTGCPVIDELIGGYEPDIITTFYGPSGSGKTNICLISAVNMAKNRKVIYIDTEGGFSVERLRQLTPDHERLLKNIFIFKPTSFTQQARAVEKLRKIADVGMIIVDTISFLYRLELGDNVQSTNRALGRQIAALAEIARKKNIPVIITNQVYSDFDERDKVRMVGGDLLHYGSKCLIELQKTPENKRRAIIKKHRSMAEEKSVVFEIINEGLRKSKEGRGFRIF
;
A
#
# COMPACT_ATOMS: atom_id res chain seq x y z
N MET A 1 -13.21 3.82 17.64
CA MET A 1 -13.67 4.07 16.25
C MET A 1 -13.52 2.77 15.50
N GLY A 2 -14.46 2.44 14.59
CA GLY A 2 -14.35 1.23 13.78
C GLY A 2 -13.33 1.35 12.66
N ASN A 3 -13.06 0.24 11.98
CA ASN A 3 -12.18 0.20 10.82
C ASN A 3 -12.71 1.09 9.69
N VAL A 4 -11.79 1.60 8.88
CA VAL A 4 -12.09 2.42 7.70
C VAL A 4 -12.20 1.50 6.49
N LEU A 5 -13.35 1.46 5.83
CA LEU A 5 -13.51 0.67 4.61
C LEU A 5 -12.50 1.09 3.55
N THR A 6 -11.91 0.10 2.90
CA THR A 6 -10.91 0.33 1.86
C THR A 6 -11.51 0.89 0.57
N GLY A 7 -12.82 0.74 0.39
CA GLY A 7 -13.51 0.98 -0.88
C GLY A 7 -13.35 -0.17 -1.89
N CYS A 8 -12.67 -1.22 -1.47
CA CYS A 8 -12.47 -2.43 -2.24
C CYS A 8 -13.11 -3.61 -1.49
N PRO A 9 -14.33 -4.06 -1.86
CA PRO A 9 -15.03 -5.11 -1.14
C PRO A 9 -14.23 -6.40 -0.95
N VAL A 10 -13.37 -6.71 -1.91
CA VAL A 10 -12.48 -7.89 -1.84
C VAL A 10 -11.46 -7.78 -0.71
N ILE A 11 -10.89 -6.59 -0.53
CA ILE A 11 -9.93 -6.34 0.57
C ILE A 11 -10.68 -6.18 1.89
N ASP A 12 -11.85 -5.55 1.89
CA ASP A 12 -12.68 -5.42 3.09
C ASP A 12 -13.12 -6.79 3.62
N GLU A 13 -13.46 -7.75 2.75
CA GLU A 13 -13.72 -9.15 3.14
C GLU A 13 -12.50 -9.83 3.75
N LEU A 14 -11.30 -9.51 3.25
CA LEU A 14 -10.06 -10.11 3.71
C LEU A 14 -9.64 -9.60 5.10
N ILE A 15 -9.65 -8.27 5.30
CA ILE A 15 -9.08 -7.61 6.49
C ILE A 15 -10.09 -6.81 7.34
N GLY A 16 -11.36 -6.75 6.95
CA GLY A 16 -12.38 -5.98 7.67
C GLY A 16 -12.23 -4.47 7.60
N GLY A 17 -11.51 -3.95 6.58
CA GLY A 17 -11.14 -2.55 6.43
C GLY A 17 -9.80 -2.19 7.08
N TYR A 18 -9.33 -0.96 6.83
CA TYR A 18 -8.11 -0.45 7.45
C TYR A 18 -8.33 -0.09 8.92
N GLU A 19 -7.48 -0.60 9.78
CA GLU A 19 -7.44 -0.13 11.16
C GLU A 19 -6.83 1.28 11.19
N PRO A 20 -7.46 2.27 11.83
CA PRO A 20 -6.81 3.54 12.11
C PRO A 20 -5.63 3.28 13.06
N ASP A 21 -4.75 4.28 13.23
CA ASP A 21 -3.59 4.20 14.13
C ASP A 21 -2.43 3.28 13.72
N ILE A 22 -2.54 2.54 12.60
CA ILE A 22 -1.47 1.64 12.13
C ILE A 22 -1.05 1.89 10.68
N ILE A 23 0.08 1.27 10.34
CA ILE A 23 0.52 1.13 8.95
C ILE A 23 0.04 -0.23 8.43
N THR A 24 -0.68 -0.20 7.30
CA THR A 24 -0.98 -1.37 6.46
C THR A 24 -0.06 -1.35 5.25
N THR A 25 0.68 -2.42 5.02
CA THR A 25 1.60 -2.55 3.89
C THR A 25 1.13 -3.60 2.90
N PHE A 26 0.96 -3.21 1.64
CA PHE A 26 0.79 -4.11 0.52
C PHE A 26 2.12 -4.30 -0.20
N TYR A 27 2.58 -5.52 -0.37
CA TYR A 27 3.82 -5.80 -1.07
C TYR A 27 3.65 -6.92 -2.11
N GLY A 28 4.50 -6.91 -3.11
CA GLY A 28 4.45 -7.89 -4.20
C GLY A 28 5.10 -7.38 -5.48
N PRO A 29 5.16 -8.22 -6.52
CA PRO A 29 5.81 -7.88 -7.79
C PRO A 29 5.08 -6.75 -8.53
N SER A 30 5.74 -6.19 -9.54
CA SER A 30 5.11 -5.22 -10.43
C SER A 30 3.85 -5.81 -11.07
N GLY A 31 2.78 -5.02 -11.20
CA GLY A 31 1.50 -5.46 -11.77
C GLY A 31 0.65 -6.36 -10.86
N SER A 32 1.01 -6.54 -9.57
CA SER A 32 0.19 -7.30 -8.60
C SER A 32 -1.04 -6.56 -8.09
N GLY A 33 -1.20 -5.26 -8.40
CA GLY A 33 -2.39 -4.49 -8.05
C GLY A 33 -2.21 -3.48 -6.91
N LYS A 34 -1.00 -3.29 -6.37
CA LYS A 34 -0.70 -2.36 -5.27
C LYS A 34 -1.27 -0.96 -5.51
N THR A 35 -0.88 -0.32 -6.59
CA THR A 35 -1.35 1.02 -6.97
C THR A 35 -2.86 1.07 -7.19
N ASN A 36 -3.49 0.01 -7.74
CA ASN A 36 -4.95 -0.04 -7.90
C ASN A 36 -5.65 -0.01 -6.54
N ILE A 37 -5.18 -0.77 -5.55
CA ILE A 37 -5.73 -0.75 -4.19
C ILE A 37 -5.56 0.65 -3.59
N CYS A 38 -4.40 1.28 -3.75
CA CYS A 38 -4.15 2.63 -3.28
C CYS A 38 -5.10 3.66 -3.90
N LEU A 39 -5.32 3.62 -5.21
CA LEU A 39 -6.22 4.53 -5.91
C LEU A 39 -7.69 4.34 -5.49
N ILE A 40 -8.16 3.09 -5.37
CA ILE A 40 -9.52 2.79 -4.87
C ILE A 40 -9.69 3.34 -3.45
N SER A 41 -8.71 3.12 -2.58
CA SER A 41 -8.75 3.61 -1.20
C SER A 41 -8.73 5.13 -1.13
N ALA A 42 -7.91 5.79 -1.97
CA ALA A 42 -7.89 7.25 -2.08
C ALA A 42 -9.24 7.81 -2.52
N VAL A 43 -9.85 7.23 -3.56
CA VAL A 43 -11.18 7.62 -4.05
C VAL A 43 -12.24 7.44 -2.96
N ASN A 44 -12.22 6.32 -2.25
CA ASN A 44 -13.22 6.07 -1.20
C ASN A 44 -13.08 7.06 -0.03
N MET A 45 -11.87 7.31 0.45
CA MET A 45 -11.62 8.26 1.54
C MET A 45 -11.92 9.70 1.11
N ALA A 46 -11.60 10.08 -0.13
CA ALA A 46 -11.79 11.44 -0.66
C ALA A 46 -13.26 11.87 -0.73
N LYS A 47 -14.22 10.94 -0.61
CA LYS A 47 -15.65 11.28 -0.50
C LYS A 47 -15.93 12.15 0.70
N ASN A 48 -15.20 11.97 1.81
CA ASN A 48 -15.50 12.59 3.09
C ASN A 48 -14.33 13.35 3.74
N ARG A 49 -13.08 12.99 3.41
CA ARG A 49 -11.88 13.52 4.06
C ARG A 49 -10.72 13.69 3.07
N LYS A 50 -9.75 14.51 3.43
CA LYS A 50 -8.53 14.72 2.65
C LYS A 50 -7.65 13.48 2.66
N VAL A 51 -7.05 13.17 1.51
CA VAL A 51 -6.07 12.11 1.32
C VAL A 51 -4.74 12.74 0.93
N ILE A 52 -3.67 12.30 1.57
CA ILE A 52 -2.30 12.60 1.11
C ILE A 52 -1.78 11.38 0.36
N TYR A 53 -1.35 11.59 -0.87
CA TYR A 53 -0.78 10.56 -1.73
C TYR A 53 0.66 10.92 -2.09
N ILE A 54 1.63 10.15 -1.60
CA ILE A 54 3.04 10.29 -1.98
C ILE A 54 3.28 9.27 -3.09
N ASP A 55 3.44 9.75 -4.32
CA ASP A 55 3.67 8.98 -5.54
C ASP A 55 5.15 9.05 -5.91
N THR A 56 5.90 7.99 -5.68
CA THR A 56 7.35 7.94 -5.94
C THR A 56 7.70 7.31 -7.28
N GLU A 57 6.78 6.55 -7.89
CA GLU A 57 6.99 5.84 -9.16
C GLU A 57 6.26 6.50 -10.33
N GLY A 58 5.43 7.52 -10.08
CA GLY A 58 4.59 8.12 -11.12
C GLY A 58 3.37 7.26 -11.49
N GLY A 59 2.95 6.37 -10.58
CA GLY A 59 1.84 5.44 -10.80
C GLY A 59 0.45 6.04 -10.62
N PHE A 60 0.33 7.24 -10.06
CA PHE A 60 -0.95 7.92 -9.90
C PHE A 60 -1.53 8.34 -11.25
N SER A 61 -2.66 7.75 -11.62
CA SER A 61 -3.32 7.98 -12.92
C SER A 61 -4.71 8.58 -12.73
N VAL A 62 -4.91 9.79 -13.27
CA VAL A 62 -6.24 10.42 -13.33
C VAL A 62 -7.18 9.62 -14.22
N GLU A 63 -6.67 9.01 -15.31
CA GLU A 63 -7.45 8.14 -16.18
C GLU A 63 -7.99 6.92 -15.41
N ARG A 64 -7.15 6.35 -14.52
CA ARG A 64 -7.60 5.25 -13.65
C ARG A 64 -8.68 5.72 -12.67
N LEU A 65 -8.58 6.92 -12.12
CA LEU A 65 -9.64 7.49 -11.28
C LEU A 65 -10.96 7.64 -12.04
N ARG A 66 -10.88 8.09 -13.29
CA ARG A 66 -12.06 8.23 -14.18
C ARG A 66 -12.77 6.89 -14.40
N GLN A 67 -12.03 5.79 -14.54
CA GLN A 67 -12.61 4.45 -14.63
C GLN A 67 -13.28 4.01 -13.33
N LEU A 68 -12.68 4.39 -12.17
CA LEU A 68 -13.19 3.99 -10.86
C LEU A 68 -14.47 4.74 -10.44
N THR A 69 -14.66 5.99 -10.91
CA THR A 69 -15.81 6.80 -10.53
C THR A 69 -16.06 7.95 -11.48
N PRO A 70 -17.33 8.23 -11.82
CA PRO A 70 -17.68 9.43 -12.59
C PRO A 70 -17.38 10.72 -11.84
N ASP A 71 -17.35 10.70 -10.49
CA ASP A 71 -17.12 11.86 -9.63
C ASP A 71 -15.63 12.23 -9.48
N HIS A 72 -14.74 11.68 -10.31
CA HIS A 72 -13.28 11.79 -10.15
C HIS A 72 -12.79 13.24 -10.02
N GLU A 73 -13.33 14.19 -10.78
CA GLU A 73 -12.94 15.62 -10.72
C GLU A 73 -13.23 16.25 -9.34
N ARG A 74 -14.41 15.94 -8.78
CA ARG A 74 -14.80 16.39 -7.45
C ARG A 74 -13.91 15.80 -6.37
N LEU A 75 -13.62 14.49 -6.47
CA LEU A 75 -12.83 13.76 -5.48
C LEU A 75 -11.34 14.13 -5.54
N LEU A 76 -10.81 14.46 -6.72
CA LEU A 76 -9.44 14.95 -6.88
C LEU A 76 -9.15 16.20 -6.03
N LYS A 77 -10.14 17.06 -5.77
CA LYS A 77 -9.98 18.24 -4.90
C LYS A 77 -9.61 17.87 -3.45
N ASN A 78 -9.90 16.65 -3.03
CA ASN A 78 -9.57 16.11 -1.72
C ASN A 78 -8.33 15.21 -1.72
N ILE A 79 -7.67 14.99 -2.88
CA ILE A 79 -6.47 14.15 -2.97
C ILE A 79 -5.26 15.05 -3.26
N PHE A 80 -4.37 15.17 -2.28
CA PHE A 80 -3.15 15.99 -2.37
C PHE A 80 -1.97 15.08 -2.73
N ILE A 81 -1.41 15.29 -3.91
CA ILE A 81 -0.38 14.42 -4.49
C ILE A 81 0.98 15.08 -4.32
N PHE A 82 1.92 14.34 -3.72
CA PHE A 82 3.33 14.70 -3.63
C PHE A 82 4.13 13.74 -4.52
N LYS A 83 4.95 14.26 -5.42
CA LYS A 83 5.80 13.49 -6.34
C LYS A 83 7.28 13.76 -6.06
N PRO A 84 7.86 13.19 -4.99
CA PRO A 84 9.28 13.33 -4.73
C PRO A 84 10.09 12.61 -5.82
N THR A 85 11.21 13.21 -6.21
CA THR A 85 12.14 12.67 -7.23
C THR A 85 13.44 12.18 -6.61
N SER A 86 13.61 12.31 -5.28
CA SER A 86 14.74 11.76 -4.53
C SER A 86 14.31 11.26 -3.16
N PHE A 87 15.10 10.37 -2.58
CA PHE A 87 14.84 9.82 -1.25
C PHE A 87 14.83 10.90 -0.15
N THR A 88 15.69 11.92 -0.30
CA THR A 88 15.69 13.09 0.59
C THR A 88 14.40 13.90 0.47
N GLN A 89 13.87 14.09 -0.73
CA GLN A 89 12.58 14.77 -0.92
C GLN A 89 11.42 13.96 -0.32
N GLN A 90 11.44 12.63 -0.47
CA GLN A 90 10.47 11.73 0.15
C GLN A 90 10.49 11.88 1.69
N ALA A 91 11.68 11.88 2.31
CA ALA A 91 11.83 12.07 3.74
C ALA A 91 11.28 13.42 4.21
N ARG A 92 11.56 14.50 3.47
CA ARG A 92 11.01 15.84 3.75
C ARG A 92 9.50 15.90 3.59
N ALA A 93 8.94 15.21 2.59
CA ALA A 93 7.49 15.09 2.42
C ALA A 93 6.86 14.42 3.63
N VAL A 94 7.39 13.28 4.08
CA VAL A 94 6.90 12.56 5.27
C VAL A 94 6.96 13.44 6.53
N GLU A 95 8.04 14.16 6.77
CA GLU A 95 8.14 15.06 7.93
C GLU A 95 7.10 16.20 7.90
N LYS A 96 6.80 16.76 6.73
CA LYS A 96 5.76 17.80 6.59
C LYS A 96 4.37 17.30 6.95
N LEU A 97 4.08 15.99 6.82
CA LEU A 97 2.76 15.41 7.14
C LEU A 97 2.38 15.59 8.62
N ARG A 98 3.35 15.73 9.52
CA ARG A 98 3.10 16.00 10.94
C ARG A 98 2.26 17.24 11.17
N LYS A 99 2.44 18.26 10.31
CA LYS A 99 1.80 19.60 10.42
C LYS A 99 0.48 19.72 9.65
N ILE A 100 0.14 18.77 8.78
CA ILE A 100 -1.08 18.86 7.98
C ILE A 100 -2.27 18.46 8.83
N ALA A 101 -3.26 19.35 8.96
CA ALA A 101 -4.51 19.08 9.66
C ALA A 101 -5.54 18.40 8.73
N ASP A 102 -6.59 17.82 9.33
CA ASP A 102 -7.79 17.28 8.66
C ASP A 102 -7.52 16.20 7.60
N VAL A 103 -6.46 15.42 7.79
CA VAL A 103 -6.14 14.28 6.92
C VAL A 103 -6.95 13.07 7.38
N GLY A 104 -7.56 12.36 6.42
CA GLY A 104 -8.27 11.11 6.65
C GLY A 104 -7.43 9.86 6.39
N MET A 105 -6.45 9.96 5.50
CA MET A 105 -5.60 8.84 5.09
C MET A 105 -4.29 9.34 4.49
N ILE A 106 -3.22 8.60 4.70
CA ILE A 106 -1.93 8.81 4.03
C ILE A 106 -1.58 7.55 3.23
N ILE A 107 -1.16 7.74 1.99
CA ILE A 107 -0.72 6.67 1.08
C ILE A 107 0.71 6.99 0.61
N VAL A 108 1.61 6.00 0.64
CA VAL A 108 2.96 6.09 0.08
C VAL A 108 3.16 4.97 -0.93
N ASP A 109 3.17 5.31 -2.20
CA ASP A 109 3.24 4.36 -3.32
C ASP A 109 4.43 4.67 -4.25
N THR A 110 5.60 4.05 -4.06
CA THR A 110 5.99 3.09 -3.03
C THR A 110 7.02 3.68 -2.07
N ILE A 111 7.12 3.14 -0.87
CA ILE A 111 8.10 3.61 0.13
C ILE A 111 9.54 3.28 -0.28
N SER A 112 9.74 2.24 -1.06
CA SER A 112 11.04 1.64 -1.34
C SER A 112 11.66 2.02 -2.69
N PHE A 113 10.95 2.67 -3.60
CA PHE A 113 11.49 2.97 -4.92
C PHE A 113 12.70 3.90 -4.84
N LEU A 114 12.52 5.07 -4.25
CA LEU A 114 13.62 6.05 -4.11
C LEU A 114 14.69 5.59 -3.12
N TYR A 115 14.31 4.81 -2.10
CA TYR A 115 15.27 4.16 -1.21
C TYR A 115 16.22 3.24 -2.00
N ARG A 116 15.73 2.45 -2.94
CA ARG A 116 16.57 1.57 -3.76
C ARG A 116 17.57 2.34 -4.62
N LEU A 117 17.16 3.47 -5.18
CA LEU A 117 18.03 4.33 -5.97
C LEU A 117 19.12 5.00 -5.12
N GLU A 118 18.84 5.21 -3.83
CA GLU A 118 19.79 5.80 -2.87
C GLU A 118 20.73 4.75 -2.25
N LEU A 119 20.46 3.44 -2.42
CA LEU A 119 21.35 2.39 -1.94
C LEU A 119 22.67 2.44 -2.71
N GLY A 120 23.71 2.93 -2.03
CA GLY A 120 25.08 2.97 -2.50
C GLY A 120 26.00 2.35 -1.45
N ASP A 121 27.22 2.84 -1.32
CA ASP A 121 28.23 2.31 -0.40
C ASP A 121 27.84 2.40 1.07
N ASN A 122 26.96 3.32 1.44
CA ASN A 122 26.51 3.52 2.82
C ASN A 122 25.08 3.01 3.08
N VAL A 123 24.87 1.72 2.92
CA VAL A 123 23.59 1.03 3.15
C VAL A 123 23.01 1.31 4.54
N GLN A 124 23.90 1.39 5.56
CA GLN A 124 23.44 1.58 6.94
C GLN A 124 22.79 2.95 7.17
N SER A 125 23.31 4.03 6.57
CA SER A 125 22.72 5.37 6.68
C SER A 125 21.37 5.44 5.98
N THR A 126 21.26 4.82 4.81
CA THR A 126 20.02 4.76 4.01
C THR A 126 18.95 3.95 4.74
N ASN A 127 19.32 2.82 5.35
CA ASN A 127 18.43 2.04 6.22
C ASN A 127 17.90 2.84 7.41
N ARG A 128 18.79 3.58 8.10
CA ARG A 128 18.38 4.46 9.20
C ARG A 128 17.42 5.55 8.74
N ALA A 129 17.65 6.12 7.56
CA ALA A 129 16.76 7.14 7.00
C ALA A 129 15.39 6.57 6.63
N LEU A 130 15.31 5.36 6.06
CA LEU A 130 14.05 4.65 5.81
C LEU A 130 13.33 4.34 7.13
N GLY A 131 14.06 3.82 8.13
CA GLY A 131 13.51 3.54 9.46
C GLY A 131 12.89 4.77 10.12
N ARG A 132 13.53 5.94 9.99
CA ARG A 132 12.98 7.21 10.49
C ARG A 132 11.68 7.61 9.78
N GLN A 133 11.59 7.41 8.46
CA GLN A 133 10.36 7.69 7.71
C GLN A 133 9.21 6.77 8.16
N ILE A 134 9.47 5.47 8.31
CA ILE A 134 8.48 4.50 8.79
C ILE A 134 8.03 4.84 10.21
N ALA A 135 8.96 5.17 11.10
CA ALA A 135 8.65 5.59 12.46
C ALA A 135 7.79 6.87 12.50
N ALA A 136 8.11 7.87 11.65
CA ALA A 136 7.33 9.08 11.51
C ALA A 136 5.91 8.80 11.02
N LEU A 137 5.74 7.95 10.01
CA LEU A 137 4.43 7.54 9.50
C LEU A 137 3.61 6.81 10.58
N ALA A 138 4.23 5.90 11.35
CA ALA A 138 3.58 5.21 12.45
C ALA A 138 3.16 6.16 13.59
N GLU A 139 3.98 7.15 13.89
CA GLU A 139 3.64 8.20 14.86
C GLU A 139 2.45 9.05 14.39
N ILE A 140 2.46 9.46 13.11
CA ILE A 140 1.37 10.24 12.51
C ILE A 140 0.07 9.45 12.52
N ALA A 141 0.11 8.15 12.13
CA ALA A 141 -1.05 7.26 12.17
C ALA A 141 -1.70 7.27 13.55
N ARG A 142 -0.90 7.05 14.60
CA ARG A 142 -1.35 7.02 16.01
C ARG A 142 -1.86 8.37 16.50
N LYS A 143 -1.09 9.45 16.28
CA LYS A 143 -1.46 10.78 16.79
C LYS A 143 -2.71 11.35 16.14
N LYS A 144 -2.91 11.08 14.85
CA LYS A 144 -4.07 11.56 14.09
C LYS A 144 -5.22 10.55 14.06
N ASN A 145 -4.98 9.33 14.53
CA ASN A 145 -5.92 8.20 14.49
C ASN A 145 -6.49 7.98 13.08
N ILE A 146 -5.57 7.80 12.12
CA ILE A 146 -5.88 7.59 10.70
C ILE A 146 -5.10 6.39 10.15
N PRO A 147 -5.62 5.68 9.14
CA PRO A 147 -4.87 4.64 8.46
C PRO A 147 -3.74 5.25 7.61
N VAL A 148 -2.59 4.58 7.65
CA VAL A 148 -1.48 4.83 6.73
C VAL A 148 -1.28 3.59 5.87
N ILE A 149 -1.29 3.78 4.55
CA ILE A 149 -1.08 2.71 3.58
C ILE A 149 0.30 2.90 2.95
N ILE A 150 1.06 1.84 2.90
CA ILE A 150 2.35 1.80 2.22
C ILE A 150 2.32 0.68 1.18
N THR A 151 2.86 0.93 0.01
CA THR A 151 3.18 -0.16 -0.92
C THR A 151 4.68 -0.41 -0.94
N ASN A 152 5.05 -1.65 -1.24
CA ASN A 152 6.44 -2.06 -1.33
C ASN A 152 6.66 -3.04 -2.48
N GLN A 153 7.81 -2.92 -3.14
CA GLN A 153 8.26 -3.88 -4.14
C GLN A 153 9.00 -5.05 -3.48
N VAL A 154 9.14 -6.12 -4.20
CA VAL A 154 9.83 -7.32 -3.77
C VAL A 154 10.97 -7.65 -4.73
N TYR A 155 11.98 -8.32 -4.22
CA TYR A 155 12.96 -9.03 -5.01
C TYR A 155 12.56 -10.51 -5.13
N SER A 156 12.80 -11.11 -6.30
CA SER A 156 12.86 -12.56 -6.40
C SER A 156 14.12 -13.02 -5.66
N ASP A 157 13.97 -13.93 -4.71
CA ASP A 157 15.13 -14.60 -4.14
C ASP A 157 15.67 -15.59 -5.17
N PHE A 158 16.94 -15.45 -5.53
CA PHE A 158 17.56 -16.34 -6.53
C PHE A 158 17.76 -17.76 -5.99
N ASP A 159 17.87 -17.90 -4.66
CA ASP A 159 18.14 -19.17 -3.99
C ASP A 159 16.87 -19.95 -3.62
N GLU A 160 15.74 -19.26 -3.42
CA GLU A 160 14.45 -19.86 -3.13
C GLU A 160 13.35 -19.23 -3.99
N ARG A 161 13.02 -19.86 -5.13
CA ARG A 161 12.07 -19.34 -6.15
C ARG A 161 10.68 -19.01 -5.60
N ASP A 162 10.32 -19.52 -4.42
CA ASP A 162 9.01 -19.32 -3.79
C ASP A 162 9.01 -18.29 -2.66
N LYS A 163 10.17 -17.77 -2.24
CA LYS A 163 10.25 -16.74 -1.21
C LYS A 163 10.50 -15.36 -1.81
N VAL A 164 9.60 -14.47 -1.50
CA VAL A 164 9.64 -13.07 -1.93
C VAL A 164 10.15 -12.24 -0.75
N ARG A 165 11.26 -11.52 -0.94
CA ARG A 165 11.78 -10.60 0.08
C ARG A 165 11.36 -9.17 -0.21
N MET A 166 10.79 -8.51 0.77
CA MET A 166 10.48 -7.09 0.71
C MET A 166 11.75 -6.24 0.67
N VAL A 167 11.77 -5.22 -0.16
CA VAL A 167 12.81 -4.19 -0.13
C VAL A 167 12.79 -3.48 1.23
N GLY A 168 13.92 -3.42 1.95
CA GLY A 168 13.94 -2.89 3.31
C GLY A 168 13.17 -3.75 4.33
N GLY A 169 13.04 -5.06 4.07
CA GLY A 169 12.11 -6.03 4.64
C GLY A 169 11.90 -5.93 6.14
N ASP A 170 12.94 -6.02 6.95
CA ASP A 170 12.82 -6.01 8.42
C ASP A 170 12.21 -4.72 8.95
N LEU A 171 12.61 -3.56 8.40
CA LEU A 171 12.08 -2.26 8.82
C LEU A 171 10.56 -2.16 8.59
N LEU A 172 10.10 -2.64 7.44
CA LEU A 172 8.66 -2.65 7.12
C LEU A 172 7.92 -3.72 7.91
N HIS A 173 8.52 -4.89 8.10
CA HIS A 173 7.92 -5.97 8.90
C HIS A 173 7.66 -5.53 10.34
N TYR A 174 8.62 -4.84 10.98
CA TYR A 174 8.44 -4.32 12.34
C TYR A 174 7.56 -3.06 12.40
N GLY A 175 7.67 -2.18 11.40
CA GLY A 175 6.91 -0.93 11.35
C GLY A 175 5.43 -1.10 11.05
N SER A 176 5.07 -2.12 10.28
CA SER A 176 3.68 -2.39 9.88
C SER A 176 2.99 -3.37 10.83
N LYS A 177 1.72 -3.13 11.11
CA LYS A 177 0.88 -4.03 11.92
C LYS A 177 -0.03 -4.91 11.08
N CYS A 178 -0.23 -4.56 9.82
CA CYS A 178 -0.90 -5.36 8.81
C CYS A 178 0.02 -5.48 7.59
N LEU A 179 0.34 -6.70 7.17
CA LEU A 179 1.13 -7.01 5.98
C LEU A 179 0.32 -7.90 5.05
N ILE A 180 0.15 -7.45 3.82
CA ILE A 180 -0.61 -8.17 2.80
C ILE A 180 0.30 -8.41 1.60
N GLU A 181 0.56 -9.66 1.30
CA GLU A 181 1.26 -10.08 0.10
C GLU A 181 0.30 -10.12 -1.07
N LEU A 182 0.71 -9.53 -2.19
CA LEU A 182 0.00 -9.59 -3.45
C LEU A 182 0.80 -10.42 -4.45
N GLN A 183 0.21 -11.49 -4.92
CA GLN A 183 0.78 -12.40 -5.89
C GLN A 183 0.06 -12.28 -7.23
N LYS A 184 0.78 -12.54 -8.34
CA LYS A 184 0.18 -12.81 -9.64
C LYS A 184 -0.14 -14.31 -9.72
N THR A 185 -1.31 -14.64 -10.22
CA THR A 185 -1.74 -16.00 -10.46
C THR A 185 -2.04 -16.21 -11.95
N PRO A 186 -2.15 -17.45 -12.42
CA PRO A 186 -2.58 -17.71 -13.79
C PRO A 186 -3.89 -17.00 -14.16
N GLU A 187 -4.21 -16.93 -15.45
CA GLU A 187 -5.43 -16.31 -15.98
C GLU A 187 -5.55 -14.81 -15.63
N ASN A 188 -4.41 -14.10 -15.53
CA ASN A 188 -4.38 -12.69 -15.21
C ASN A 188 -5.10 -12.33 -13.89
N LYS A 189 -5.21 -13.28 -12.94
CA LYS A 189 -5.76 -13.08 -11.61
C LYS A 189 -4.66 -12.67 -10.62
N ARG A 190 -5.07 -12.23 -9.44
CA ARG A 190 -4.19 -11.87 -8.32
C ARG A 190 -4.71 -12.52 -7.07
N ARG A 191 -3.79 -12.77 -6.13
CA ARG A 191 -4.11 -13.27 -4.79
C ARG A 191 -3.57 -12.27 -3.77
N ALA A 192 -4.40 -11.90 -2.80
CA ALA A 192 -3.98 -11.17 -1.61
C ALA A 192 -3.95 -12.14 -0.43
N ILE A 193 -2.86 -12.13 0.34
CA ILE A 193 -2.61 -13.05 1.46
C ILE A 193 -2.24 -12.23 2.69
N ILE A 194 -2.88 -12.48 3.82
CA ILE A 194 -2.47 -11.89 5.10
C ILE A 194 -1.20 -12.59 5.58
N LYS A 195 -0.11 -11.84 5.68
CA LYS A 195 1.17 -12.33 6.22
C LYS A 195 1.42 -11.86 7.64
N LYS A 196 0.70 -10.84 8.08
CA LYS A 196 0.69 -10.34 9.45
C LYS A 196 -0.56 -9.52 9.68
N HIS A 197 -1.22 -9.74 10.79
CA HIS A 197 -2.34 -8.92 11.26
C HIS A 197 -2.50 -9.10 12.77
N ARG A 198 -2.84 -8.02 13.49
CA ARG A 198 -2.95 -8.11 14.96
C ARG A 198 -4.15 -8.91 15.46
N SER A 199 -5.18 -9.11 14.63
CA SER A 199 -6.46 -9.72 15.04
C SER A 199 -7.00 -10.77 14.06
N MET A 200 -6.32 -11.02 12.94
CA MET A 200 -6.74 -12.01 11.94
C MET A 200 -5.68 -13.08 11.75
N ALA A 201 -6.11 -14.28 11.39
CA ALA A 201 -5.22 -15.38 11.09
C ALA A 201 -4.35 -15.06 9.86
N GLU A 202 -3.07 -15.40 9.95
CA GLU A 202 -2.15 -15.39 8.82
C GLU A 202 -2.57 -16.43 7.78
N GLU A 203 -2.06 -16.28 6.56
CA GLU A 203 -2.34 -17.13 5.39
C GLU A 203 -3.81 -17.10 4.89
N LYS A 204 -4.72 -16.37 5.54
CA LYS A 204 -6.02 -16.08 4.94
C LYS A 204 -5.83 -15.34 3.64
N SER A 205 -6.51 -15.75 2.57
CA SER A 205 -6.30 -15.19 1.24
C SER A 205 -7.59 -15.02 0.46
N VAL A 206 -7.53 -14.18 -0.57
CA VAL A 206 -8.60 -13.95 -1.53
C VAL A 206 -8.02 -13.79 -2.93
N VAL A 207 -8.70 -14.34 -3.92
CA VAL A 207 -8.34 -14.19 -5.35
C VAL A 207 -9.25 -13.15 -6.00
N PHE A 208 -8.65 -12.29 -6.82
CA PHE A 208 -9.35 -11.19 -7.47
C PHE A 208 -8.81 -10.87 -8.87
N GLU A 209 -9.61 -10.14 -9.62
CA GLU A 209 -9.27 -9.57 -10.91
C GLU A 209 -9.32 -8.04 -10.83
N ILE A 210 -8.46 -7.37 -11.59
CA ILE A 210 -8.51 -5.92 -11.77
C ILE A 210 -9.43 -5.66 -12.96
N ILE A 211 -10.48 -4.91 -12.72
CA ILE A 211 -11.47 -4.49 -13.73
C ILE A 211 -11.54 -2.96 -13.77
N ASN A 212 -12.27 -2.40 -14.72
CA ASN A 212 -12.38 -0.94 -14.85
C ASN A 212 -12.96 -0.31 -13.59
N GLU A 213 -13.98 -0.90 -13.01
CA GLU A 213 -14.69 -0.38 -11.84
C GLU A 213 -13.96 -0.66 -10.50
N GLY A 214 -12.80 -1.34 -10.54
CA GLY A 214 -12.03 -1.64 -9.33
C GLY A 214 -11.46 -3.04 -9.28
N LEU A 215 -11.75 -3.76 -8.19
CA LEU A 215 -11.37 -5.17 -8.02
C LEU A 215 -12.61 -6.02 -7.89
N ARG A 216 -12.64 -7.14 -8.59
CA ARG A 216 -13.71 -8.13 -8.54
C ARG A 216 -13.19 -9.43 -7.94
N LYS A 217 -13.91 -9.96 -6.95
CA LYS A 217 -13.61 -11.29 -6.39
C LYS A 217 -13.70 -12.34 -7.48
N SER A 218 -12.70 -13.19 -7.56
CA SER A 218 -12.66 -14.32 -8.48
C SER A 218 -12.72 -15.64 -7.70
N LYS A 219 -13.32 -16.66 -8.28
CA LYS A 219 -13.21 -18.01 -7.69
C LYS A 219 -11.77 -18.47 -7.83
N GLU A 220 -11.22 -19.13 -6.81
CA GLU A 220 -9.99 -19.88 -6.96
C GLU A 220 -10.20 -20.89 -8.09
N GLY A 221 -9.38 -20.83 -9.15
CA GLY A 221 -9.33 -21.92 -10.13
C GLY A 221 -9.09 -23.21 -9.34
N ARG A 222 -9.78 -24.30 -9.68
CA ARG A 222 -9.54 -25.61 -9.06
C ARG A 222 -8.06 -25.90 -9.19
N GLY A 223 -7.32 -25.72 -8.10
CA GLY A 223 -5.88 -25.92 -8.05
C GLY A 223 -5.59 -27.35 -8.44
N PHE A 224 -4.65 -27.53 -9.35
CA PHE A 224 -3.97 -28.82 -9.49
C PHE A 224 -3.44 -29.18 -8.10
N ARG A 225 -4.06 -30.16 -7.44
CA ARG A 225 -3.43 -30.90 -6.34
C ARG A 225 -2.25 -31.62 -6.99
N ILE A 226 -1.05 -31.13 -6.77
CA ILE A 226 0.16 -31.93 -7.01
C ILE A 226 0.14 -32.97 -5.87
N PHE A 227 -0.06 -34.21 -6.28
CA PHE A 227 0.14 -35.38 -5.42
C PHE A 227 1.63 -35.59 -5.17
#